data_cc4b70744043700f026869a4ce685d8a
#
_entry.id   cc4b70744043700f026869a4ce685d8a
#
_cell.length_a   1.000
_cell.length_b   1.000
_cell.length_c   1.000
_cell.angle_alpha   90.00
_cell.angle_beta   90.00
_cell.angle_gamma   90.00
#
_symmetry.space_group_name_H-M   'P 1'
#
loop_
_entity.id
_entity.type
_entity.pdbx_description
1 polymer ?
#
loop_
_entity_poly.entity_id
_entity_poly.type
_entity_poly.pdbx_seq_one_letter_code
_entity_poly.pdbx_strand_id
1 'polypeptide(L)'
;MANIKNPLFQKHYKRLVLEGVINSALWGAFVGFGATFLVATLAWVFGFGGIVLPIAIGVGVGVITGVSCYFLRYRPDVHSVAARVDRLGLEERTITMLALEQEDSIIASLQRENAKESLQKVEHVKIKFRLPISVIVMAAVAFVLGTGMTTVSGLVEEGAVPPLAEIISPEDPLVDHISIT
;
A
#
# COMPACT_ATOMS: atom_id res chain seq x y z
N MET A 1 -4.49 -20.72 -12.18
CA MET A 1 -4.39 -20.79 -10.71
C MET A 1 -3.92 -22.19 -10.36
N ALA A 2 -2.72 -22.36 -9.84
CA ALA A 2 -2.22 -23.65 -9.40
C ALA A 2 -3.15 -24.18 -8.29
N ASN A 3 -3.75 -25.35 -8.52
CA ASN A 3 -4.66 -25.99 -7.59
C ASN A 3 -3.81 -26.65 -6.48
N ILE A 4 -3.37 -25.85 -5.51
CA ILE A 4 -2.53 -26.32 -4.41
C ILE A 4 -3.40 -27.18 -3.49
N LYS A 5 -3.30 -28.51 -3.64
CA LYS A 5 -4.09 -29.49 -2.89
C LYS A 5 -3.73 -29.59 -1.40
N ASN A 6 -2.55 -29.09 -1.00
CA ASN A 6 -2.08 -29.21 0.38
C ASN A 6 -2.59 -28.05 1.27
N PRO A 7 -3.44 -28.32 2.30
CA PRO A 7 -4.02 -27.28 3.16
C PRO A 7 -2.97 -26.52 3.99
N LEU A 8 -1.85 -27.15 4.35
CA LEU A 8 -0.78 -26.50 5.12
C LEU A 8 -0.06 -25.45 4.27
N PHE A 9 0.23 -25.78 3.00
CA PHE A 9 0.83 -24.84 2.09
C PHE A 9 -0.11 -23.65 1.81
N GLN A 10 -1.42 -23.89 1.67
CA GLN A 10 -2.42 -22.83 1.53
C GLN A 10 -2.44 -21.85 2.70
N LYS A 11 -2.24 -22.34 3.92
CA LYS A 11 -2.17 -21.51 5.14
C LYS A 11 -0.99 -20.51 5.05
N HIS A 12 0.18 -20.96 4.64
CA HIS A 12 1.36 -20.13 4.46
C HIS A 12 1.21 -19.18 3.26
N TYR A 13 0.63 -19.67 2.16
CA TYR A 13 0.34 -18.84 0.99
C TYR A 13 -0.59 -17.66 1.32
N LYS A 14 -1.71 -17.91 2.01
CA LYS A 14 -2.64 -16.85 2.44
C LYS A 14 -1.96 -15.79 3.31
N ARG A 15 -1.04 -16.19 4.18
CA ARG A 15 -0.28 -15.24 5.00
C ARG A 15 0.62 -14.31 4.17
N LEU A 16 1.29 -14.86 3.17
CA LEU A 16 2.14 -14.07 2.26
C LEU A 16 1.32 -13.16 1.35
N VAL A 17 0.15 -13.61 0.90
CA VAL A 17 -0.82 -12.75 0.20
C VAL A 17 -1.23 -11.58 1.08
N LEU A 18 -1.59 -11.84 2.35
CA LEU A 18 -1.97 -10.79 3.29
C LEU A 18 -0.83 -9.79 3.55
N GLU A 19 0.41 -10.27 3.71
CA GLU A 19 1.61 -9.42 3.82
C GLU A 19 1.76 -8.53 2.58
N GLY A 20 1.57 -9.09 1.39
CA GLY A 20 1.60 -8.35 0.12
C GLY A 20 0.51 -7.28 0.03
N VAL A 21 -0.72 -7.61 0.43
CA VAL A 21 -1.84 -6.65 0.45
C VAL A 21 -1.57 -5.52 1.45
N ILE A 22 -1.11 -5.83 2.65
CA ILE A 22 -0.81 -4.80 3.66
C ILE A 22 0.32 -3.87 3.16
N ASN A 23 1.40 -4.42 2.60
CA ASN A 23 2.50 -3.62 2.08
C ASN A 23 2.06 -2.72 0.91
N SER A 24 1.25 -3.24 -0.01
CA SER A 24 0.73 -2.45 -1.13
C SER A 24 -0.25 -1.37 -0.66
N ALA A 25 -1.09 -1.65 0.34
CA ALA A 25 -1.98 -0.68 0.95
C ALA A 25 -1.22 0.46 1.65
N LEU A 26 -0.13 0.15 2.36
CA LEU A 26 0.74 1.16 2.98
C LEU A 26 1.38 2.09 1.95
N TRP A 27 1.87 1.56 0.82
CA TRP A 27 2.39 2.37 -0.28
C TRP A 27 1.30 3.21 -0.92
N GLY A 28 0.11 2.63 -1.14
CA GLY A 28 -1.06 3.36 -1.65
C GLY A 28 -1.47 4.50 -0.71
N ALA A 29 -1.50 4.25 0.60
CA ALA A 29 -1.80 5.25 1.61
C ALA A 29 -0.76 6.38 1.62
N PHE A 30 0.53 6.06 1.60
CA PHE A 30 1.60 7.06 1.56
C PHE A 30 1.48 7.98 0.35
N VAL A 31 1.33 7.42 -0.85
CA VAL A 31 1.20 8.21 -2.10
C VAL A 31 -0.14 8.94 -2.14
N GLY A 32 -1.22 8.32 -1.68
CA GLY A 32 -2.55 8.95 -1.64
C GLY A 32 -2.59 10.17 -0.72
N PHE A 33 -2.08 10.06 0.51
CA PHE A 33 -2.01 11.20 1.43
C PHE A 33 -1.02 12.26 0.95
N GLY A 34 0.08 11.87 0.31
CA GLY A 34 1.00 12.81 -0.35
C GLY A 34 0.31 13.60 -1.46
N ALA A 35 -0.50 12.96 -2.29
CA ALA A 35 -1.29 13.62 -3.33
C ALA A 35 -2.35 14.55 -2.73
N THR A 36 -3.05 14.13 -1.67
CA THR A 36 -3.99 14.98 -0.92
C THR A 36 -3.31 16.23 -0.41
N PHE A 37 -2.12 16.09 0.22
CA PHE A 37 -1.34 17.23 0.71
C PHE A 37 -0.98 18.21 -0.42
N LEU A 38 -0.49 17.72 -1.55
CA LEU A 38 -0.10 18.56 -2.69
C LEU A 38 -1.32 19.32 -3.26
N VAL A 39 -2.44 18.63 -3.46
CA VAL A 39 -3.65 19.26 -4.02
C VAL A 39 -4.25 20.27 -3.04
N ALA A 40 -4.28 19.97 -1.74
CA ALA A 40 -4.75 20.89 -0.72
C ALA A 40 -3.86 22.15 -0.61
N THR A 41 -2.53 21.98 -0.75
CA THR A 41 -1.57 23.10 -0.78
C THR A 41 -1.79 23.99 -1.99
N LEU A 42 -1.99 23.40 -3.17
CA LEU A 42 -2.30 24.15 -4.39
C LEU A 42 -3.63 24.89 -4.26
N ALA A 43 -4.64 24.24 -3.70
CA ALA A 43 -5.94 24.85 -3.45
C ALA A 43 -5.83 26.08 -2.54
N TRP A 44 -5.03 26.00 -1.47
CA TRP A 44 -4.76 27.13 -0.59
C TRP A 44 -3.99 28.26 -1.31
N VAL A 45 -2.96 27.93 -2.10
CA VAL A 45 -2.14 28.93 -2.82
C VAL A 45 -2.97 29.72 -3.82
N PHE A 46 -3.83 29.03 -4.58
CA PHE A 46 -4.62 29.64 -5.66
C PHE A 46 -6.03 30.07 -5.23
N GLY A 47 -6.40 29.88 -3.97
CA GLY A 47 -7.72 30.25 -3.48
C GLY A 47 -8.86 29.33 -3.94
N PHE A 48 -8.57 28.16 -4.48
CA PHE A 48 -9.59 27.16 -4.82
C PHE A 48 -9.98 26.38 -3.54
N GLY A 49 -10.70 27.00 -2.61
CA GLY A 49 -11.13 26.34 -1.39
C GLY A 49 -11.90 25.05 -1.66
N GLY A 50 -11.86 24.13 -0.68
CA GLY A 50 -12.66 22.89 -0.73
C GLY A 50 -11.96 21.67 -0.16
N ILE A 51 -12.73 20.86 0.55
CA ILE A 51 -12.25 19.61 1.16
C ILE A 51 -12.38 18.43 0.19
N VAL A 52 -13.40 18.46 -0.67
CA VAL A 52 -13.79 17.31 -1.49
C VAL A 52 -12.76 16.98 -2.55
N LEU A 53 -12.22 17.99 -3.24
CA LEU A 53 -11.29 17.78 -4.36
C LEU A 53 -9.97 17.15 -3.92
N PRO A 54 -9.25 17.62 -2.88
CA PRO A 54 -8.04 16.99 -2.39
C PRO A 54 -8.26 15.54 -1.95
N ILE A 55 -9.36 15.26 -1.24
CA ILE A 55 -9.68 13.90 -0.77
C ILE A 55 -9.98 12.98 -1.96
N ALA A 56 -10.80 13.40 -2.92
CA ALA A 56 -11.16 12.58 -4.08
C ALA A 56 -9.93 12.20 -4.90
N ILE A 57 -9.03 13.15 -5.18
CA ILE A 57 -7.79 12.90 -5.91
C ILE A 57 -6.86 12.01 -5.09
N GLY A 58 -6.69 12.26 -3.80
CA GLY A 58 -5.85 11.47 -2.92
C GLY A 58 -6.30 10.01 -2.82
N VAL A 59 -7.60 9.77 -2.65
CA VAL A 59 -8.17 8.41 -2.63
C VAL A 59 -7.98 7.73 -3.99
N GLY A 60 -8.28 8.41 -5.09
CA GLY A 60 -8.10 7.85 -6.43
C GLY A 60 -6.65 7.44 -6.71
N VAL A 61 -5.70 8.33 -6.47
CA VAL A 61 -4.26 8.07 -6.64
C VAL A 61 -3.79 6.97 -5.69
N GLY A 62 -4.23 6.98 -4.44
CA GLY A 62 -3.88 5.97 -3.45
C GLY A 62 -4.35 4.57 -3.83
N VAL A 63 -5.60 4.42 -4.31
CA VAL A 63 -6.15 3.14 -4.77
C VAL A 63 -5.40 2.64 -6.01
N ILE A 64 -5.20 3.49 -7.01
CA ILE A 64 -4.47 3.13 -8.24
C ILE A 64 -3.05 2.66 -7.89
N THR A 65 -2.34 3.41 -7.04
CA THR A 65 -0.97 3.06 -6.61
C THR A 65 -0.97 1.76 -5.82
N GLY A 66 -1.86 1.58 -4.85
CA GLY A 66 -1.94 0.37 -4.04
C GLY A 66 -2.20 -0.88 -4.90
N VAL A 67 -3.17 -0.81 -5.82
CA VAL A 67 -3.49 -1.91 -6.74
C VAL A 67 -2.31 -2.21 -7.66
N SER A 68 -1.69 -1.18 -8.25
CA SER A 68 -0.52 -1.33 -9.12
C SER A 68 0.66 -1.96 -8.38
N CYS A 69 0.98 -1.49 -7.18
CA CYS A 69 2.04 -2.07 -6.34
C CYS A 69 1.76 -3.54 -6.00
N TYR A 70 0.50 -3.90 -5.70
CA TYR A 70 0.16 -5.29 -5.43
C TYR A 70 0.46 -6.18 -6.64
N PHE A 71 -0.02 -5.84 -7.81
CA PHE A 71 0.15 -6.67 -9.00
C PHE A 71 1.59 -6.72 -9.51
N LEU A 72 2.32 -5.60 -9.47
CA LEU A 72 3.67 -5.49 -10.03
C LEU A 72 4.75 -6.02 -9.07
N ARG A 73 4.57 -5.86 -7.74
CA ARG A 73 5.66 -6.09 -6.78
C ARG A 73 5.33 -7.07 -5.66
N TYR A 74 4.10 -7.11 -5.18
CA TYR A 74 3.74 -7.84 -3.97
C TYR A 74 2.91 -9.10 -4.20
N ARG A 75 2.49 -9.36 -5.43
CA ARG A 75 1.79 -10.62 -5.75
C ARG A 75 2.73 -11.80 -5.53
N PRO A 76 2.46 -12.69 -4.54
CA PRO A 76 3.33 -13.81 -4.28
C PRO A 76 3.22 -14.83 -5.42
N ASP A 77 4.37 -15.20 -5.99
CA ASP A 77 4.46 -16.36 -6.87
C ASP A 77 4.60 -17.64 -6.03
N VAL A 78 4.02 -18.75 -6.52
CA VAL A 78 3.99 -20.04 -5.82
C VAL A 78 5.42 -20.53 -5.51
N HIS A 79 6.36 -20.34 -6.42
CA HIS A 79 7.76 -20.68 -6.23
C HIS A 79 8.42 -19.84 -5.12
N SER A 80 8.14 -18.55 -5.06
CA SER A 80 8.65 -17.66 -4.00
C SER A 80 8.13 -18.03 -2.63
N VAL A 81 6.86 -18.49 -2.56
CA VAL A 81 6.25 -18.98 -1.32
C VAL A 81 6.93 -20.29 -0.88
N ALA A 82 7.12 -21.24 -1.81
CA ALA A 82 7.80 -22.51 -1.52
C ALA A 82 9.24 -22.28 -1.02
N ALA A 83 10.01 -21.43 -1.70
CA ALA A 83 11.36 -21.06 -1.27
C ALA A 83 11.40 -20.41 0.12
N ARG A 84 10.38 -19.63 0.49
CA ARG A 84 10.31 -19.00 1.81
C ARG A 84 9.93 -20.01 2.90
N VAL A 85 9.11 -20.99 2.57
CA VAL A 85 8.76 -22.11 3.47
C VAL A 85 9.98 -23.05 3.64
N ASP A 86 10.71 -23.33 2.56
CA ASP A 86 11.90 -24.17 2.60
C ASP A 86 13.02 -23.59 3.49
N ARG A 87 13.15 -22.25 3.56
CA ARG A 87 14.07 -21.57 4.50
C ARG A 87 13.76 -21.80 5.98
N LEU A 88 12.62 -22.39 6.31
CA LEU A 88 12.28 -22.79 7.67
C LEU A 88 12.90 -24.14 8.08
N GLY A 89 13.78 -24.72 7.24
CA GLY A 89 14.49 -25.96 7.51
C GLY A 89 13.97 -27.17 6.73
N LEU A 90 13.27 -26.98 5.63
CA LEU A 90 12.71 -28.05 4.80
C LEU A 90 13.62 -28.50 3.66
N GLU A 91 14.84 -27.92 3.53
CA GLU A 91 15.88 -28.38 2.59
C GLU A 91 15.36 -28.54 1.15
N GLU A 92 14.67 -27.52 0.62
CA GLU A 92 14.11 -27.49 -0.74
C GLU A 92 13.03 -28.56 -1.06
N ARG A 93 12.51 -29.25 -0.04
CA ARG A 93 11.50 -30.30 -0.21
C ARG A 93 10.16 -29.76 -0.71
N THR A 94 9.81 -28.52 -0.36
CA THR A 94 8.56 -27.88 -0.81
C THR A 94 8.62 -27.51 -2.30
N ILE A 95 9.78 -27.05 -2.76
CA ILE A 95 9.98 -26.74 -4.20
C ILE A 95 9.93 -28.05 -5.01
N THR A 96 10.59 -29.10 -4.53
CA THR A 96 10.58 -30.42 -5.18
C THR A 96 9.16 -31.02 -5.22
N MET A 97 8.39 -30.87 -4.15
CA MET A 97 6.99 -31.33 -4.11
C MET A 97 6.13 -30.62 -5.17
N LEU A 98 6.32 -29.32 -5.35
CA LEU A 98 5.60 -28.55 -6.38
C LEU A 98 6.04 -28.93 -7.80
N ALA A 99 7.34 -29.13 -8.03
CA ALA A 99 7.86 -29.54 -9.34
C ALA A 99 7.33 -30.92 -9.76
N LEU A 100 7.14 -31.83 -8.79
CA LEU A 100 6.66 -33.19 -9.01
C LEU A 100 5.12 -33.34 -8.85
N GLU A 101 4.38 -32.25 -8.72
CA GLU A 101 2.91 -32.30 -8.50
C GLU A 101 2.16 -32.99 -9.65
N GLN A 102 2.68 -32.94 -10.86
CA GLN A 102 2.07 -33.52 -12.08
C GLN A 102 2.69 -34.87 -12.48
N GLU A 103 3.73 -35.33 -11.79
CA GLU A 103 4.35 -36.63 -12.10
C GLU A 103 3.73 -37.76 -11.28
N ASP A 104 3.28 -38.83 -11.99
CA ASP A 104 2.68 -40.02 -11.39
C ASP A 104 3.68 -41.18 -11.20
N SER A 105 4.97 -40.89 -10.96
CA SER A 105 5.95 -41.90 -10.65
C SER A 105 5.92 -42.29 -9.16
N ILE A 106 6.32 -43.53 -8.86
CA ILE A 106 6.41 -44.03 -7.46
C ILE A 106 7.39 -43.17 -6.65
N ILE A 107 8.47 -42.72 -7.26
CA ILE A 107 9.48 -41.82 -6.63
C ILE A 107 8.87 -40.47 -6.32
N ALA A 108 8.09 -39.88 -7.26
CA ALA A 108 7.42 -38.61 -7.04
C ALA A 108 6.36 -38.68 -5.93
N SER A 109 5.65 -39.82 -5.81
CA SER A 109 4.68 -40.01 -4.72
C SER A 109 5.35 -40.09 -3.34
N LEU A 110 6.47 -40.80 -3.21
CA LEU A 110 7.27 -40.89 -1.98
C LEU A 110 7.88 -39.54 -1.59
N GLN A 111 8.38 -38.77 -2.56
CA GLN A 111 8.93 -37.44 -2.31
C GLN A 111 7.85 -36.47 -1.85
N ARG A 112 6.65 -36.51 -2.46
CA ARG A 112 5.48 -35.71 -2.02
C ARG A 112 5.05 -36.06 -0.59
N GLU A 113 5.05 -37.35 -0.23
CA GLU A 113 4.69 -37.80 1.11
C GLU A 113 5.72 -37.34 2.16
N ASN A 114 6.99 -37.49 1.87
CA ASN A 114 8.09 -37.03 2.72
C ASN A 114 8.08 -35.51 2.92
N ALA A 115 7.76 -34.74 1.86
CA ALA A 115 7.60 -33.29 1.95
C ALA A 115 6.37 -32.89 2.81
N LYS A 116 5.25 -33.63 2.70
CA LYS A 116 4.08 -33.40 3.55
C LYS A 116 4.37 -33.63 5.03
N GLU A 117 5.06 -34.71 5.36
CA GLU A 117 5.47 -35.02 6.74
C GLU A 117 6.40 -33.96 7.30
N SER A 118 7.35 -33.48 6.50
CA SER A 118 8.26 -32.40 6.87
C SER A 118 7.53 -31.08 7.08
N LEU A 119 6.54 -30.74 6.24
CA LEU A 119 5.66 -29.57 6.41
C LEU A 119 4.85 -29.64 7.71
N GLN A 120 4.38 -30.82 8.12
CA GLN A 120 3.69 -30.99 9.41
C GLN A 120 4.58 -30.67 10.61
N LYS A 121 5.86 -31.04 10.55
CA LYS A 121 6.84 -30.71 11.61
C LYS A 121 7.06 -29.21 11.76
N VAL A 122 6.90 -28.44 10.68
CA VAL A 122 7.09 -26.97 10.64
C VAL A 122 5.77 -26.20 10.78
N GLU A 123 4.64 -26.88 10.95
CA GLU A 123 3.32 -26.24 11.06
C GLU A 123 3.24 -25.16 12.16
N HIS A 124 3.95 -25.35 13.27
CA HIS A 124 3.99 -24.42 14.38
C HIS A 124 4.93 -23.23 14.17
N VAL A 125 5.79 -23.27 13.17
CA VAL A 125 6.71 -22.17 12.86
C VAL A 125 5.96 -21.07 12.12
N LYS A 126 5.75 -19.95 12.82
CA LYS A 126 5.07 -18.79 12.23
C LYS A 126 6.05 -18.01 11.38
N ILE A 127 5.79 -17.88 10.07
CA ILE A 127 6.51 -16.95 9.21
C ILE A 127 6.35 -15.54 9.79
N LYS A 128 7.47 -14.89 10.12
CA LYS A 128 7.46 -13.52 10.66
C LYS A 128 7.04 -12.53 9.55
N PHE A 129 6.06 -11.70 9.85
CA PHE A 129 5.68 -10.58 9.00
C PHE A 129 6.84 -9.59 8.89
N ARG A 130 7.25 -9.26 7.67
CA ARG A 130 8.24 -8.22 7.40
C ARG A 130 7.53 -6.96 6.94
N LEU A 131 6.99 -6.22 7.91
CA LEU A 131 6.44 -4.89 7.63
C LEU A 131 7.59 -3.86 7.63
N PRO A 132 7.72 -3.05 6.58
CA PRO A 132 8.71 -1.98 6.54
C PRO A 132 8.27 -0.83 7.45
N ILE A 133 8.86 -0.75 8.65
CA ILE A 133 8.55 0.29 9.65
C ILE A 133 8.72 1.69 9.03
N SER A 134 9.71 1.87 8.17
CA SER A 134 9.94 3.14 7.48
C SER A 134 8.73 3.59 6.66
N VAL A 135 8.08 2.67 5.94
CA VAL A 135 6.89 2.99 5.14
C VAL A 135 5.70 3.33 6.02
N ILE A 136 5.55 2.66 7.17
CA ILE A 136 4.50 2.98 8.16
C ILE A 136 4.70 4.39 8.69
N VAL A 137 5.91 4.75 9.09
CA VAL A 137 6.23 6.10 9.58
C VAL A 137 5.99 7.14 8.49
N MET A 138 6.45 6.90 7.26
CA MET A 138 6.22 7.81 6.14
C MET A 138 4.73 7.98 5.83
N ALA A 139 3.94 6.91 5.87
CA ALA A 139 2.50 6.99 5.66
C ALA A 139 1.81 7.77 6.80
N ALA A 140 2.24 7.59 8.05
CA ALA A 140 1.71 8.34 9.18
C ALA A 140 2.01 9.85 9.09
N VAL A 141 3.24 10.21 8.71
CA VAL A 141 3.61 11.62 8.47
C VAL A 141 2.80 12.21 7.32
N ALA A 142 2.68 11.50 6.19
CA ALA A 142 1.88 11.95 5.06
C ALA A 142 0.38 12.10 5.43
N PHE A 143 -0.15 11.23 6.29
CA PHE A 143 -1.50 11.33 6.82
C PHE A 143 -1.71 12.63 7.62
N VAL A 144 -0.81 12.92 8.56
CA VAL A 144 -0.91 14.14 9.39
C VAL A 144 -0.80 15.40 8.52
N LEU A 145 0.17 15.44 7.59
CA LEU A 145 0.33 16.58 6.69
C LEU A 145 -0.85 16.73 5.73
N GLY A 146 -1.34 15.63 5.14
CA GLY A 146 -2.46 15.63 4.22
C GLY A 146 -3.76 16.09 4.88
N THR A 147 -4.08 15.57 6.07
CA THR A 147 -5.28 15.97 6.83
C THR A 147 -5.16 17.41 7.32
N GLY A 148 -4.00 17.82 7.85
CA GLY A 148 -3.76 19.18 8.30
C GLY A 148 -3.96 20.20 7.17
N MET A 149 -3.39 19.94 5.99
CA MET A 149 -3.52 20.87 4.86
C MET A 149 -4.92 20.87 4.25
N THR A 150 -5.63 19.74 4.29
CA THR A 150 -7.02 19.66 3.85
C THR A 150 -7.96 20.50 4.73
N THR A 151 -7.71 20.54 6.06
CA THR A 151 -8.47 21.42 6.96
C THR A 151 -8.21 22.90 6.66
N VAL A 152 -6.96 23.28 6.37
CA VAL A 152 -6.63 24.65 5.94
C VAL A 152 -7.37 25.00 4.66
N SER A 153 -7.36 24.12 3.64
CA SER A 153 -8.10 24.33 2.39
C SER A 153 -9.63 24.49 2.61
N GLY A 154 -10.20 23.77 3.56
CA GLY A 154 -11.61 23.94 3.96
C GLY A 154 -11.89 25.29 4.63
N LEU A 155 -11.00 25.75 5.50
CA LEU A 155 -11.12 27.07 6.14
C LEU A 155 -10.99 28.23 5.14
N VAL A 156 -10.29 28.04 4.03
CA VAL A 156 -10.26 29.01 2.92
C VAL A 156 -11.61 29.07 2.22
N GLU A 157 -12.28 27.94 2.00
CA GLU A 157 -13.63 27.89 1.44
C GLU A 157 -14.64 28.62 2.33
N GLU A 158 -14.51 28.48 3.65
CA GLU A 158 -15.37 29.18 4.64
C GLU A 158 -15.00 30.66 4.84
N GLY A 159 -13.91 31.14 4.22
CA GLY A 159 -13.42 32.51 4.36
C GLY A 159 -12.73 32.79 5.71
N ALA A 160 -12.47 31.77 6.52
CA ALA A 160 -11.80 31.90 7.81
C ALA A 160 -10.29 32.11 7.69
N VAL A 161 -9.69 31.66 6.58
CA VAL A 161 -8.26 31.82 6.28
C VAL A 161 -8.13 32.39 4.88
N PRO A 162 -7.41 33.51 4.67
CA PRO A 162 -7.18 34.05 3.33
C PRO A 162 -6.27 33.13 2.51
N PRO A 163 -6.47 33.03 1.18
CA PRO A 163 -5.55 32.33 0.30
C PRO A 163 -4.18 33.01 0.27
N LEU A 164 -3.12 32.23 0.01
CA LEU A 164 -1.75 32.77 0.01
C LEU A 164 -1.57 33.89 -1.02
N ALA A 165 -2.25 33.80 -2.15
CA ALA A 165 -2.21 34.83 -3.20
C ALA A 165 -2.68 36.20 -2.70
N GLU A 166 -3.73 36.24 -1.87
CA GLU A 166 -4.25 37.47 -1.28
C GLU A 166 -3.32 38.05 -0.21
N ILE A 167 -2.65 37.19 0.56
CA ILE A 167 -1.67 37.61 1.57
C ILE A 167 -0.45 38.28 0.93
N ILE A 168 0.00 37.78 -0.23
CA ILE A 168 1.23 38.27 -0.90
C ILE A 168 0.95 39.53 -1.75
N SER A 169 -0.25 39.63 -2.30
CA SER A 169 -0.69 40.79 -3.10
C SER A 169 -1.94 41.40 -2.47
N PRO A 170 -1.83 42.11 -1.34
CA PRO A 170 -2.97 42.83 -0.79
C PRO A 170 -3.34 43.89 -1.85
N GLU A 171 -4.58 43.86 -2.32
CA GLU A 171 -5.11 44.94 -3.18
C GLU A 171 -4.90 46.27 -2.46
N ASP A 172 -4.19 47.17 -3.10
CA ASP A 172 -3.85 48.46 -2.52
C ASP A 172 -5.15 49.26 -2.34
N PRO A 173 -5.63 49.54 -1.11
CA PRO A 173 -6.94 50.15 -0.87
C PRO A 173 -7.01 51.59 -1.40
N LEU A 174 -5.90 52.13 -1.98
CA LEU A 174 -5.80 53.47 -2.52
C LEU A 174 -6.32 53.58 -3.98
N VAL A 175 -6.52 52.43 -4.68
CA VAL A 175 -6.95 52.51 -6.10
C VAL A 175 -8.45 52.79 -6.23
N ASP A 176 -9.27 52.41 -5.24
CA ASP A 176 -10.73 52.62 -5.27
C ASP A 176 -11.15 54.10 -5.02
N HIS A 177 -10.26 54.93 -4.46
CA HIS A 177 -10.58 56.34 -4.20
C HIS A 177 -10.30 57.29 -5.35
N ILE A 178 -9.65 56.84 -6.44
CA ILE A 178 -9.25 57.70 -7.58
C ILE A 178 -10.29 57.68 -8.72
N SER A 179 -11.24 56.78 -8.70
CA SER A 179 -12.22 56.66 -9.80
C SER A 179 -13.53 57.46 -9.62
N ILE A 180 -13.64 58.34 -8.62
CA ILE A 180 -14.87 59.14 -8.33
C ILE A 180 -14.57 60.66 -8.30
N THR A 181 -13.77 61.20 -9.19
CA THR A 181 -13.73 62.67 -9.40
C THR A 181 -13.73 63.00 -10.89
#